data_593431868ae4a7c5bf9134ad6c9a181d
#
_entry.id   593431868ae4a7c5bf9134ad6c9a181d
#
_cell.length_a   1.000
_cell.length_b   1.000
_cell.length_c   1.000
_cell.angle_alpha   90.00
_cell.angle_beta   90.00
_cell.angle_gamma   90.00
#
_symmetry.space_group_name_H-M   'P 1'
#
loop_
_entity.id
_entity.type
_entity.pdbx_description
1 polymer ?
#
loop_
_entity_poly.entity_id
_entity_poly.type
_entity_poly.pdbx_seq_one_letter_code
_entity_poly.pdbx_strand_id
1 'polypeptide(L)'
;MSLSDSDLKLLASIKKNIDSIESLLSDRVLITVGQYTLDALDSPSIDEEGLTDIIRVHHKKDLEHKTVYIDPEFDVEIDTLYEPHYWFDLLEHVDAEAFEGELGKRVYDYHDEILTLVNLSEGSSSGLYPLLHRFLAKREKNVLGISIVPSMSHSSDALFNAFASMGMVSIDGSTPLLLIDQAKLEDYSGVHRMGETLKELDVVDYLVELLLDKRGFIRDLYKLSRNFDIGMFSALMATGCSLGVYESFRNILDVTLEQPLMELDISTATMIYVLVRAPIYYRDEFTKGQIEYEVSQWLAESLGVDIPQICEPVFVDEFGDRVDVVILVGGFDTKKMFRDIYRRIERFSKMNLEQGLYDREVWEKIKEKLLGSQAYLPGP
;
A
#
# COMPACT_ATOMS: atom_id res chain seq x y z
N MET A 1 47.69 -13.50 18.22
CA MET A 1 47.83 -14.33 17.01
C MET A 1 47.61 -13.43 15.83
N SER A 2 48.61 -13.15 15.02
CA SER A 2 48.43 -12.41 13.75
C SER A 2 47.99 -13.41 12.66
N LEU A 3 46.94 -13.05 11.96
CA LEU A 3 46.48 -13.82 10.78
C LEU A 3 47.59 -13.86 9.75
N SER A 4 47.73 -14.99 9.06
CA SER A 4 48.68 -15.12 7.97
C SER A 4 48.18 -14.37 6.71
N ASP A 5 49.08 -14.02 5.80
CA ASP A 5 48.71 -13.40 4.51
C ASP A 5 47.73 -14.25 3.69
N SER A 6 47.78 -15.58 3.83
CA SER A 6 46.82 -16.50 3.20
C SER A 6 45.46 -16.42 3.82
N ASP A 7 45.38 -16.24 5.17
CA ASP A 7 44.07 -16.08 5.89
C ASP A 7 43.44 -14.74 5.55
N LEU A 8 44.22 -13.69 5.41
CA LEU A 8 43.70 -12.36 5.00
C LEU A 8 43.15 -12.38 3.57
N LYS A 9 43.81 -13.07 2.64
CA LYS A 9 43.32 -13.25 1.26
C LYS A 9 42.05 -14.11 1.21
N LEU A 10 41.97 -15.15 2.03
CA LEU A 10 40.75 -15.97 2.15
C LEU A 10 39.60 -15.17 2.71
N LEU A 11 39.81 -14.40 3.77
CA LEU A 11 38.80 -13.53 4.34
C LEU A 11 38.30 -12.45 3.37
N ALA A 12 39.23 -11.85 2.58
CA ALA A 12 38.87 -10.88 1.55
C ALA A 12 38.04 -11.51 0.43
N SER A 13 38.38 -12.75 0.04
CA SER A 13 37.60 -13.51 -0.96
C SER A 13 36.22 -13.90 -0.43
N ILE A 14 36.14 -14.36 0.82
CA ILE A 14 34.85 -14.67 1.47
C ILE A 14 33.97 -13.40 1.57
N LYS A 15 34.55 -12.29 2.04
CA LYS A 15 33.84 -11.01 2.11
C LYS A 15 33.31 -10.58 0.74
N LYS A 16 34.16 -10.62 -0.30
CA LYS A 16 33.75 -10.30 -1.67
C LYS A 16 32.60 -11.19 -2.18
N ASN A 17 32.63 -12.49 -1.85
CA ASN A 17 31.56 -13.41 -2.22
C ASN A 17 30.28 -13.12 -1.42
N ILE A 18 30.38 -12.81 -0.12
CA ILE A 18 29.24 -12.39 0.70
C ILE A 18 28.64 -11.09 0.14
N ASP A 19 29.47 -10.06 -0.08
CA ASP A 19 29.03 -8.78 -0.66
C ASP A 19 28.35 -8.99 -2.04
N SER A 20 28.81 -9.95 -2.84
CA SER A 20 28.20 -10.28 -4.14
C SER A 20 26.87 -11.03 -3.99
N ILE A 21 26.72 -11.86 -2.97
CA ILE A 21 25.47 -12.57 -2.66
C ILE A 21 24.45 -11.58 -2.06
N GLU A 22 24.89 -10.75 -1.11
CA GLU A 22 24.02 -9.70 -0.53
C GLU A 22 23.52 -8.71 -1.59
N SER A 23 24.32 -8.43 -2.63
CA SER A 23 23.89 -7.60 -3.75
C SER A 23 22.84 -8.24 -4.68
N LEU A 24 22.69 -9.58 -4.58
CA LEU A 24 21.67 -10.34 -5.33
C LEU A 24 20.38 -10.55 -4.51
N LEU A 25 20.42 -10.31 -3.19
CA LEU A 25 19.25 -10.43 -2.34
C LEU A 25 18.42 -9.15 -2.45
N SER A 26 17.13 -9.30 -2.67
CA SER A 26 16.21 -8.16 -2.62
C SER A 26 16.04 -7.69 -1.19
N ASP A 27 16.24 -6.39 -0.94
CA ASP A 27 15.90 -5.75 0.33
C ASP A 27 14.42 -5.35 0.40
N ARG A 28 13.68 -5.57 -0.68
CA ARG A 28 12.26 -5.26 -0.85
C ARG A 28 11.43 -6.52 -0.93
N VAL A 29 10.26 -6.48 -0.31
CA VAL A 29 9.27 -7.54 -0.43
C VAL A 29 7.87 -6.96 -0.60
N LEU A 30 7.12 -7.54 -1.52
CA LEU A 30 5.70 -7.31 -1.68
C LEU A 30 4.93 -8.47 -1.01
N ILE A 31 4.07 -8.15 -0.06
CA ILE A 31 3.21 -9.14 0.59
C ILE A 31 1.76 -8.87 0.19
N THR A 32 1.16 -9.80 -0.53
CA THR A 32 -0.23 -9.71 -0.97
C THR A 32 -1.15 -10.54 -0.08
N VAL A 33 -2.36 -10.07 0.19
CA VAL A 33 -3.31 -10.74 1.06
C VAL A 33 -4.67 -10.90 0.36
N GLY A 34 -5.11 -12.15 0.21
CA GLY A 34 -6.42 -12.52 -0.33
C GLY A 34 -6.46 -12.71 -1.84
N GLN A 35 -7.61 -13.20 -2.32
CA GLN A 35 -7.81 -13.63 -3.72
C GLN A 35 -7.72 -12.46 -4.71
N TYR A 36 -8.34 -11.32 -4.39
CA TYR A 36 -8.30 -10.15 -5.27
C TYR A 36 -6.87 -9.75 -5.65
N THR A 37 -5.95 -9.80 -4.68
CA THR A 37 -4.55 -9.42 -4.90
C THR A 37 -3.78 -10.45 -5.70
N LEU A 38 -4.15 -11.74 -5.61
CA LEU A 38 -3.61 -12.78 -6.47
C LEU A 38 -4.00 -12.52 -7.94
N ASP A 39 -5.25 -12.11 -8.18
CA ASP A 39 -5.74 -11.79 -9.51
C ASP A 39 -5.07 -10.54 -10.11
N ALA A 40 -4.87 -9.51 -9.29
CA ALA A 40 -4.24 -8.26 -9.70
C ALA A 40 -2.77 -8.43 -10.08
N LEU A 41 -2.07 -9.39 -9.47
CA LEU A 41 -0.63 -9.61 -9.63
C LEU A 41 -0.29 -11.00 -10.18
N ASP A 42 -1.17 -11.57 -11.00
CA ASP A 42 -0.96 -12.90 -11.61
C ASP A 42 0.24 -12.94 -12.59
N SER A 43 0.57 -11.80 -13.19
CA SER A 43 1.76 -11.64 -14.04
C SER A 43 2.41 -10.28 -13.78
N PRO A 44 2.97 -10.05 -12.59
CA PRO A 44 3.50 -8.74 -12.24
C PRO A 44 4.74 -8.43 -13.09
N SER A 45 4.73 -7.26 -13.73
CA SER A 45 5.90 -6.68 -14.39
C SER A 45 7.10 -6.50 -13.44
N ILE A 46 6.83 -6.50 -12.14
CA ILE A 46 7.77 -6.35 -11.04
C ILE A 46 8.74 -7.55 -10.95
N ASP A 47 8.31 -8.75 -11.36
CA ASP A 47 9.09 -10.00 -11.21
C ASP A 47 10.12 -10.18 -12.34
N GLU A 48 9.98 -9.49 -13.47
CA GLU A 48 10.87 -9.64 -14.63
C GLU A 48 12.33 -9.22 -14.34
N GLU A 49 12.55 -8.34 -13.36
CA GLU A 49 13.89 -7.87 -13.00
C GLU A 49 14.47 -8.53 -11.73
N GLY A 50 13.71 -9.39 -11.03
CA GLY A 50 14.15 -10.09 -9.80
C GLY A 50 14.53 -9.15 -8.65
N LEU A 51 13.99 -7.93 -8.63
CA LEU A 51 14.37 -6.89 -7.67
C LEU A 51 13.48 -6.87 -6.40
N THR A 52 12.42 -7.68 -6.37
CA THR A 52 11.45 -7.69 -5.28
C THR A 52 10.95 -9.11 -5.04
N ASP A 53 11.07 -9.58 -3.80
CA ASP A 53 10.46 -10.85 -3.42
C ASP A 53 8.95 -10.68 -3.25
N ILE A 54 8.14 -11.65 -3.70
CA ILE A 54 6.69 -11.62 -3.59
C ILE A 54 6.24 -12.74 -2.66
N ILE A 55 5.56 -12.39 -1.57
CA ILE A 55 4.95 -13.34 -0.63
C ILE A 55 3.43 -13.23 -0.73
N ARG A 56 2.75 -14.34 -1.02
CA ARG A 56 1.29 -14.39 -1.13
C ARG A 56 0.70 -15.03 0.12
N VAL A 57 -0.20 -14.31 0.77
CA VAL A 57 -0.96 -14.78 1.95
C VAL A 57 -2.39 -14.97 1.54
N HIS A 58 -2.88 -16.19 1.54
CA HIS A 58 -4.21 -16.51 1.03
C HIS A 58 -4.91 -17.59 1.83
N HIS A 59 -6.22 -17.63 1.73
CA HIS A 59 -7.03 -18.71 2.27
C HIS A 59 -7.07 -19.87 1.25
N LYS A 60 -6.92 -21.10 1.72
CA LYS A 60 -6.87 -22.29 0.85
C LYS A 60 -8.05 -22.40 -0.12
N LYS A 61 -9.24 -22.02 0.33
CA LYS A 61 -10.45 -22.05 -0.49
C LYS A 61 -10.49 -20.99 -1.57
N ASP A 62 -9.76 -19.89 -1.40
CA ASP A 62 -9.69 -18.82 -2.40
C ASP A 62 -9.08 -19.31 -3.72
N LEU A 63 -8.29 -20.38 -3.68
CA LEU A 63 -7.63 -20.98 -4.83
C LEU A 63 -8.39 -22.09 -5.53
N GLU A 64 -9.54 -22.56 -5.00
CA GLU A 64 -10.28 -23.71 -5.58
C GLU A 64 -10.76 -23.49 -7.02
N HIS A 65 -10.81 -22.25 -7.51
CA HIS A 65 -11.38 -21.88 -8.79
C HIS A 65 -10.39 -21.26 -9.79
N LYS A 66 -9.10 -21.14 -9.45
CA LYS A 66 -8.10 -20.53 -10.34
C LYS A 66 -6.81 -21.34 -10.41
N THR A 67 -6.25 -21.37 -11.62
CA THR A 67 -4.91 -21.87 -11.92
C THR A 67 -3.86 -20.80 -11.53
N VAL A 68 -3.81 -20.40 -10.28
CA VAL A 68 -2.74 -19.53 -9.81
C VAL A 68 -1.53 -20.40 -9.53
N TYR A 69 -0.37 -19.96 -9.99
CA TYR A 69 0.90 -20.61 -9.65
C TYR A 69 1.19 -20.37 -8.17
N ILE A 70 1.24 -21.45 -7.39
CA ILE A 70 1.60 -21.44 -5.97
C ILE A 70 3.06 -21.84 -5.88
N ASP A 71 3.88 -20.98 -5.30
CA ASP A 71 5.25 -21.30 -4.95
C ASP A 71 5.34 -21.63 -3.45
N PRO A 72 5.56 -22.90 -3.07
CA PRO A 72 5.61 -23.31 -1.67
C PRO A 72 6.70 -22.60 -0.85
N GLU A 73 7.70 -22.02 -1.51
CA GLU A 73 8.76 -21.27 -0.83
C GLU A 73 8.32 -19.87 -0.42
N PHE A 74 7.38 -19.27 -1.15
CA PHE A 74 6.93 -17.88 -0.94
C PHE A 74 5.48 -17.75 -0.47
N ASP A 75 4.64 -18.77 -0.65
CA ASP A 75 3.23 -18.68 -0.31
C ASP A 75 2.95 -19.08 1.15
N VAL A 76 2.04 -18.35 1.80
CA VAL A 76 1.49 -18.65 3.14
C VAL A 76 0.03 -19.00 2.99
N GLU A 77 -0.26 -20.31 2.99
CA GLU A 77 -1.61 -20.83 2.87
C GLU A 77 -2.27 -20.99 4.25
N ILE A 78 -3.46 -20.42 4.41
CA ILE A 78 -4.27 -20.54 5.64
C ILE A 78 -5.38 -21.55 5.40
N ASP A 79 -5.37 -22.62 6.14
CA ASP A 79 -6.40 -23.68 6.08
C ASP A 79 -7.40 -23.50 7.23
N THR A 80 -8.66 -23.19 6.90
CA THR A 80 -9.77 -23.13 7.84
C THR A 80 -10.89 -24.05 7.38
N LEU A 81 -11.73 -24.50 8.32
CA LEU A 81 -12.82 -25.44 8.03
C LEU A 81 -13.92 -24.84 7.15
N TYR A 82 -14.00 -23.52 7.05
CA TYR A 82 -14.98 -22.80 6.25
C TYR A 82 -14.40 -21.47 5.78
N GLU A 83 -14.98 -20.92 4.72
CA GLU A 83 -14.63 -19.62 4.17
C GLU A 83 -15.08 -18.50 5.13
N PRO A 84 -14.18 -17.66 5.63
CA PRO A 84 -14.51 -16.55 6.51
C PRO A 84 -15.34 -15.49 5.78
N HIS A 85 -16.51 -15.17 6.32
CA HIS A 85 -17.36 -14.10 5.77
C HIS A 85 -17.05 -12.76 6.42
N TYR A 86 -16.69 -12.78 7.71
CA TYR A 86 -16.32 -11.61 8.48
C TYR A 86 -14.88 -11.69 8.98
N TRP A 87 -14.30 -10.53 9.22
CA TRP A 87 -12.95 -10.39 9.76
C TRP A 87 -12.73 -11.18 11.05
N PHE A 88 -13.74 -11.30 11.92
CA PHE A 88 -13.64 -12.00 13.18
C PHE A 88 -13.75 -13.51 13.04
N ASP A 89 -14.42 -14.03 12.01
CA ASP A 89 -14.53 -15.47 11.77
C ASP A 89 -13.15 -16.11 11.65
N LEU A 90 -12.23 -15.41 11.01
CA LEU A 90 -10.87 -15.88 10.83
C LEU A 90 -10.06 -15.82 12.13
N LEU A 91 -10.21 -14.74 12.89
CA LEU A 91 -9.43 -14.53 14.13
C LEU A 91 -9.70 -15.61 15.21
N GLU A 92 -10.88 -16.23 15.21
CA GLU A 92 -11.21 -17.33 16.11
C GLU A 92 -10.57 -18.66 15.71
N HIS A 93 -10.20 -18.83 14.44
CA HIS A 93 -9.80 -20.11 13.86
C HIS A 93 -8.34 -20.16 13.40
N VAL A 94 -7.69 -19.00 13.25
CA VAL A 94 -6.27 -18.93 12.90
C VAL A 94 -5.42 -18.99 14.16
N ASP A 95 -4.54 -19.98 14.21
CA ASP A 95 -3.45 -19.99 15.17
C ASP A 95 -2.45 -18.88 14.81
N ALA A 96 -2.51 -17.78 15.56
CA ALA A 96 -1.67 -16.61 15.32
C ALA A 96 -0.17 -16.93 15.45
N GLU A 97 0.23 -17.85 16.34
CA GLU A 97 1.64 -18.24 16.51
C GLU A 97 2.13 -19.06 15.30
N ALA A 98 1.29 -19.99 14.80
CA ALA A 98 1.60 -20.74 13.60
C ALA A 98 1.71 -19.82 12.37
N PHE A 99 0.77 -18.87 12.22
CA PHE A 99 0.80 -17.87 11.14
C PHE A 99 2.06 -16.99 11.20
N GLU A 100 2.40 -16.46 12.36
CA GLU A 100 3.64 -15.68 12.55
C GLU A 100 4.89 -16.55 12.28
N GLY A 101 4.83 -17.84 12.61
CA GLY A 101 5.90 -18.81 12.33
C GLY A 101 6.11 -19.04 10.83
N GLU A 102 5.02 -19.16 10.05
CA GLU A 102 5.09 -19.33 8.60
C GLU A 102 5.59 -18.04 7.89
N LEU A 103 5.09 -16.88 8.30
CA LEU A 103 5.62 -15.60 7.81
C LEU A 103 7.11 -15.43 8.13
N GLY A 104 7.52 -15.88 9.34
CA GLY A 104 8.91 -15.80 9.80
C GLY A 104 9.91 -16.61 8.98
N LYS A 105 9.44 -17.63 8.25
CA LYS A 105 10.29 -18.39 7.32
C LYS A 105 10.54 -17.68 6.00
N ARG A 106 9.73 -16.68 5.65
CA ARG A 106 9.73 -16.00 4.36
C ARG A 106 10.13 -14.52 4.44
N VAL A 107 9.77 -13.83 5.52
CA VAL A 107 10.20 -12.46 5.79
C VAL A 107 11.54 -12.49 6.51
N TYR A 108 12.61 -12.30 5.77
CA TYR A 108 13.97 -12.34 6.28
C TYR A 108 14.41 -11.02 6.93
N ASP A 109 15.50 -11.05 7.68
CA ASP A 109 16.01 -9.86 8.36
C ASP A 109 16.50 -8.78 7.39
N TYR A 110 17.01 -9.19 6.22
CA TYR A 110 17.48 -8.26 5.18
C TYR A 110 16.34 -7.55 4.42
N HIS A 111 15.09 -8.03 4.48
CA HIS A 111 13.95 -7.30 3.95
C HIS A 111 13.73 -6.03 4.78
N ASP A 112 14.17 -4.89 4.27
CA ASP A 112 14.08 -3.60 4.95
C ASP A 112 12.85 -2.79 4.50
N GLU A 113 12.42 -2.96 3.26
CA GLU A 113 11.28 -2.27 2.66
C GLU A 113 10.17 -3.26 2.32
N ILE A 114 9.03 -3.12 3.01
CA ILE A 114 7.88 -4.00 2.82
C ILE A 114 6.68 -3.22 2.31
N LEU A 115 6.19 -3.61 1.15
CA LEU A 115 4.91 -3.17 0.61
C LEU A 115 3.87 -4.27 0.88
N THR A 116 2.74 -3.93 1.48
CA THR A 116 1.63 -4.89 1.64
C THR A 116 0.46 -4.43 0.79
N LEU A 117 -0.26 -5.38 0.18
CA LEU A 117 -1.44 -5.11 -0.67
C LEU A 117 -2.61 -5.99 -0.24
N VAL A 118 -3.78 -5.37 -0.05
CA VAL A 118 -5.00 -6.07 0.35
C VAL A 118 -6.25 -5.41 -0.22
N ASN A 119 -7.27 -6.22 -0.54
CA ASN A 119 -8.66 -5.75 -0.68
C ASN A 119 -9.42 -6.05 0.61
N LEU A 120 -9.93 -5.00 1.27
CA LEU A 120 -10.58 -5.09 2.57
C LEU A 120 -12.08 -5.42 2.50
N SER A 121 -12.63 -5.71 1.34
CA SER A 121 -14.03 -6.15 1.21
C SER A 121 -14.27 -7.59 1.66
N GLU A 122 -13.23 -8.44 1.59
CA GLU A 122 -13.28 -9.86 1.90
C GLU A 122 -13.04 -10.13 3.39
N GLY A 123 -13.77 -11.08 3.98
CA GLY A 123 -13.63 -11.44 5.39
C GLY A 123 -12.25 -12.04 5.72
N SER A 124 -11.77 -12.96 4.87
CA SER A 124 -10.45 -13.59 5.01
C SER A 124 -9.33 -12.55 5.01
N SER A 125 -9.28 -11.72 3.99
CA SER A 125 -8.27 -10.67 3.83
C SER A 125 -8.31 -9.68 4.99
N SER A 126 -9.51 -9.22 5.38
CA SER A 126 -9.70 -8.25 6.47
C SER A 126 -9.32 -8.80 7.84
N GLY A 127 -9.41 -10.11 8.05
CA GLY A 127 -8.97 -10.77 9.28
C GLY A 127 -7.45 -11.00 9.31
N LEU A 128 -6.85 -11.43 8.19
CA LEU A 128 -5.41 -11.70 8.10
C LEU A 128 -4.56 -10.44 8.13
N TYR A 129 -5.03 -9.37 7.53
CA TYR A 129 -4.25 -8.14 7.36
C TYR A 129 -3.77 -7.52 8.69
N PRO A 130 -4.61 -7.37 9.73
CA PRO A 130 -4.14 -6.91 11.04
C PRO A 130 -3.11 -7.85 11.69
N LEU A 131 -3.24 -9.17 11.50
CA LEU A 131 -2.26 -10.14 12.03
C LEU A 131 -0.90 -9.97 11.36
N LEU A 132 -0.90 -9.81 10.02
CA LEU A 132 0.31 -9.52 9.25
C LEU A 132 0.99 -8.23 9.74
N HIS A 133 0.24 -7.14 9.89
CA HIS A 133 0.80 -5.86 10.34
C HIS A 133 1.35 -5.93 11.77
N ARG A 134 0.71 -6.65 12.66
CA ARG A 134 1.22 -6.90 14.02
C ARG A 134 2.54 -7.67 13.99
N PHE A 135 2.65 -8.69 13.14
CA PHE A 135 3.90 -9.44 12.94
C PHE A 135 5.03 -8.53 12.43
N LEU A 136 4.75 -7.70 11.40
CA LEU A 136 5.74 -6.79 10.82
C LEU A 136 6.17 -5.70 11.81
N ALA A 137 5.25 -5.16 12.60
CA ALA A 137 5.51 -4.18 13.63
C ALA A 137 6.44 -4.72 14.74
N LYS A 138 6.22 -5.99 15.18
CA LYS A 138 7.10 -6.67 16.15
C LYS A 138 8.54 -6.80 15.64
N ARG A 139 8.75 -6.82 14.32
CA ARG A 139 10.07 -6.93 13.67
C ARG A 139 10.66 -5.60 13.25
N GLU A 140 10.02 -4.48 13.62
CA GLU A 140 10.47 -3.11 13.33
C GLU A 140 10.74 -2.84 11.84
N LYS A 141 9.95 -3.46 10.93
CA LYS A 141 10.11 -3.31 9.50
C LYS A 141 9.56 -1.98 8.99
N ASN A 142 10.15 -1.42 7.93
CA ASN A 142 9.62 -0.27 7.22
C ASN A 142 8.49 -0.75 6.30
N VAL A 143 7.24 -0.45 6.64
CA VAL A 143 6.06 -0.98 5.95
C VAL A 143 5.20 0.14 5.40
N LEU A 144 4.75 0.00 4.16
CA LEU A 144 3.64 0.75 3.57
C LEU A 144 2.53 -0.24 3.22
N GLY A 145 1.31 0.02 3.70
CA GLY A 145 0.16 -0.83 3.37
C GLY A 145 -0.72 -0.20 2.31
N ILE A 146 -0.90 -0.86 1.16
CA ILE A 146 -1.93 -0.50 0.18
C ILE A 146 -3.21 -1.22 0.56
N SER A 147 -4.25 -0.46 0.85
CA SER A 147 -5.56 -0.98 1.27
C SER A 147 -6.65 -0.52 0.31
N ILE A 148 -7.17 -1.46 -0.49
CA ILE A 148 -8.33 -1.21 -1.35
C ILE A 148 -9.57 -1.31 -0.48
N VAL A 149 -10.27 -0.18 -0.36
CA VAL A 149 -11.45 -0.01 0.49
C VAL A 149 -12.71 -0.15 -0.37
N PRO A 150 -13.71 -0.95 0.04
CA PRO A 150 -14.96 -1.04 -0.68
C PRO A 150 -15.65 0.33 -0.74
N SER A 151 -16.21 0.67 -1.90
CA SER A 151 -16.94 1.92 -2.07
C SER A 151 -18.23 1.95 -1.24
N MET A 152 -18.80 3.14 -1.03
CA MET A 152 -20.07 3.30 -0.32
C MET A 152 -21.27 2.61 -0.98
N SER A 153 -21.14 2.14 -2.23
CA SER A 153 -22.15 1.35 -2.94
C SER A 153 -22.13 -0.15 -2.57
N HIS A 154 -21.04 -0.63 -1.99
CA HIS A 154 -20.90 -2.02 -1.57
C HIS A 154 -21.79 -2.40 -0.38
N SER A 155 -21.84 -3.68 -0.06
CA SER A 155 -22.62 -4.24 1.05
C SER A 155 -22.14 -3.70 2.39
N SER A 156 -23.03 -3.72 3.40
CA SER A 156 -22.65 -3.35 4.77
C SER A 156 -21.61 -4.30 5.36
N ASP A 157 -21.58 -5.55 4.89
CA ASP A 157 -20.59 -6.56 5.33
C ASP A 157 -19.18 -6.19 4.87
N ALA A 158 -19.03 -5.84 3.58
CA ALA A 158 -17.74 -5.39 3.03
C ALA A 158 -17.24 -4.13 3.75
N LEU A 159 -18.11 -3.13 3.94
CA LEU A 159 -17.77 -1.92 4.68
C LEU A 159 -17.42 -2.18 6.15
N PHE A 160 -18.09 -3.15 6.79
CA PHE A 160 -17.81 -3.57 8.16
C PHE A 160 -16.43 -4.24 8.27
N ASN A 161 -16.11 -5.16 7.35
CA ASN A 161 -14.81 -5.81 7.27
C ASN A 161 -13.69 -4.77 7.11
N ALA A 162 -13.83 -3.86 6.16
CA ALA A 162 -12.84 -2.81 5.91
C ALA A 162 -12.66 -1.87 7.11
N PHE A 163 -13.76 -1.41 7.73
CA PHE A 163 -13.71 -0.52 8.88
C PHE A 163 -12.99 -1.17 10.06
N ALA A 164 -13.31 -2.43 10.36
CA ALA A 164 -12.68 -3.17 11.44
C ALA A 164 -11.19 -3.38 11.20
N SER A 165 -10.82 -3.85 9.99
CA SER A 165 -9.42 -4.12 9.62
C SER A 165 -8.55 -2.87 9.67
N MET A 166 -9.00 -1.76 9.06
CA MET A 166 -8.28 -0.47 9.12
C MET A 166 -8.13 0.03 10.56
N GLY A 167 -9.17 -0.12 11.39
CA GLY A 167 -9.12 0.28 12.78
C GLY A 167 -8.11 -0.54 13.59
N MET A 168 -8.08 -1.86 13.41
CA MET A 168 -7.12 -2.74 14.08
C MET A 168 -5.68 -2.43 13.69
N VAL A 169 -5.39 -2.26 12.40
CA VAL A 169 -4.05 -1.85 11.93
C VAL A 169 -3.66 -0.50 12.51
N SER A 170 -4.60 0.45 12.59
CA SER A 170 -4.35 1.79 13.14
C SER A 170 -4.15 1.80 14.66
N ILE A 171 -4.74 0.87 15.41
CA ILE A 171 -4.53 0.73 16.87
C ILE A 171 -3.10 0.30 17.16
N ASP A 172 -2.59 -0.66 16.43
CA ASP A 172 -1.21 -1.14 16.56
C ASP A 172 -0.17 -0.08 16.13
N GLY A 173 -0.61 0.97 15.43
CA GLY A 173 -0.08 2.35 15.47
C GLY A 173 1.18 2.63 14.69
N SER A 174 1.70 1.71 13.85
CA SER A 174 3.03 1.91 13.25
C SER A 174 3.06 1.96 11.72
N THR A 175 2.05 1.48 11.04
CA THR A 175 2.09 1.33 9.58
C THR A 175 1.24 2.39 8.88
N PRO A 176 1.82 3.22 8.01
CA PRO A 176 1.05 4.07 7.11
C PRO A 176 0.26 3.23 6.10
N LEU A 177 -1.01 3.59 5.91
CA LEU A 177 -1.90 2.97 4.94
C LEU A 177 -2.13 3.90 3.75
N LEU A 178 -1.90 3.42 2.54
CA LEU A 178 -2.34 4.05 1.32
C LEU A 178 -3.74 3.52 0.98
N LEU A 179 -4.74 4.37 1.14
CA LEU A 179 -6.14 4.03 0.92
C LEU A 179 -6.55 4.28 -0.53
N ILE A 180 -7.22 3.30 -1.12
CA ILE A 180 -7.72 3.34 -2.49
C ILE A 180 -9.21 2.94 -2.48
N ASP A 181 -10.08 3.77 -3.03
CA ASP A 181 -11.50 3.43 -3.19
C ASP A 181 -11.67 2.53 -4.42
N GLN A 182 -12.29 1.37 -4.25
CA GLN A 182 -12.50 0.40 -5.32
C GLN A 182 -13.26 0.99 -6.51
N ALA A 183 -14.27 1.83 -6.29
CA ALA A 183 -14.99 2.49 -7.38
C ALA A 183 -14.09 3.45 -8.18
N LYS A 184 -13.10 4.06 -7.54
CA LYS A 184 -12.15 4.93 -8.23
C LYS A 184 -11.16 4.15 -9.09
N LEU A 185 -10.83 2.91 -8.71
CA LEU A 185 -10.05 2.01 -9.57
C LEU A 185 -10.86 1.61 -10.82
N GLU A 186 -12.14 1.26 -10.65
CA GLU A 186 -13.05 0.90 -11.75
C GLU A 186 -13.21 2.05 -12.75
N ASP A 187 -13.24 3.30 -12.27
CA ASP A 187 -13.43 4.52 -13.08
C ASP A 187 -12.10 5.09 -13.61
N TYR A 188 -10.94 4.56 -13.21
CA TYR A 188 -9.65 5.10 -13.62
C TYR A 188 -9.41 4.93 -15.12
N SER A 189 -8.96 6.00 -15.77
CA SER A 189 -8.70 6.03 -17.21
C SER A 189 -7.27 6.47 -17.55
N GLY A 190 -6.30 5.72 -17.06
CA GLY A 190 -4.90 5.93 -17.37
C GLY A 190 -4.37 5.05 -18.49
N VAL A 191 -3.14 5.30 -18.87
CA VAL A 191 -2.43 4.55 -19.91
C VAL A 191 -1.10 4.06 -19.31
N HIS A 192 -0.77 2.80 -19.55
CA HIS A 192 0.55 2.26 -19.24
C HIS A 192 1.61 2.98 -20.10
N ARG A 193 2.85 3.07 -19.58
CA ARG A 193 3.99 3.64 -20.32
C ARG A 193 4.16 3.06 -21.73
N MET A 194 3.80 1.80 -21.94
CA MET A 194 3.84 1.15 -23.27
C MET A 194 2.66 1.54 -24.18
N GLY A 195 1.72 2.34 -23.70
CA GLY A 195 0.59 2.86 -24.49
C GLY A 195 -0.70 2.06 -24.38
N GLU A 196 -0.76 1.05 -23.53
CA GLU A 196 -1.95 0.25 -23.27
C GLU A 196 -2.86 0.95 -22.26
N THR A 197 -4.17 0.84 -22.44
CA THR A 197 -5.15 1.37 -21.47
C THR A 197 -5.16 0.49 -20.24
N LEU A 198 -4.97 1.09 -19.06
CA LEU A 198 -5.05 0.40 -17.78
C LEU A 198 -6.51 0.10 -17.43
N LYS A 199 -6.76 -1.10 -16.94
CA LYS A 199 -8.02 -1.53 -16.33
C LYS A 199 -7.83 -1.64 -14.83
N GLU A 200 -8.93 -1.86 -14.08
CA GLU A 200 -8.93 -1.91 -12.62
C GLU A 200 -7.71 -2.65 -12.01
N LEU A 201 -7.51 -3.90 -12.41
CA LEU A 201 -6.41 -4.72 -11.88
C LEU A 201 -5.03 -4.24 -12.36
N ASP A 202 -4.93 -3.81 -13.63
CA ASP A 202 -3.70 -3.26 -14.20
C ASP A 202 -3.30 -1.95 -13.49
N VAL A 203 -4.26 -1.15 -13.00
CA VAL A 203 -3.98 0.07 -12.23
C VAL A 203 -3.29 -0.25 -10.92
N VAL A 204 -3.73 -1.31 -10.25
CA VAL A 204 -3.12 -1.76 -8.97
C VAL A 204 -1.71 -2.25 -9.20
N ASP A 205 -1.50 -3.12 -10.20
CA ASP A 205 -0.18 -3.63 -10.57
C ASP A 205 0.77 -2.48 -10.93
N TYR A 206 0.31 -1.56 -11.78
CA TYR A 206 1.11 -0.42 -12.21
C TYR A 206 1.44 0.56 -11.08
N LEU A 207 0.51 0.80 -10.15
CA LEU A 207 0.80 1.59 -8.96
C LEU A 207 1.87 0.94 -8.09
N VAL A 208 1.78 -0.37 -7.87
CA VAL A 208 2.78 -1.13 -7.11
C VAL A 208 4.15 -1.02 -7.79
N GLU A 209 4.21 -1.20 -9.11
CA GLU A 209 5.43 -1.02 -9.90
C GLU A 209 6.03 0.39 -9.68
N LEU A 210 5.22 1.45 -9.85
CA LEU A 210 5.67 2.84 -9.68
C LEU A 210 6.24 3.12 -8.28
N LEU A 211 5.64 2.57 -7.24
CA LEU A 211 6.10 2.75 -5.86
C LEU A 211 7.39 1.96 -5.58
N LEU A 212 7.59 0.83 -6.26
CA LEU A 212 8.77 -0.01 -6.10
C LEU A 212 9.95 0.41 -6.99
N ASP A 213 9.73 1.16 -8.07
CA ASP A 213 10.81 1.68 -8.95
C ASP A 213 11.81 2.56 -8.18
N LYS A 214 11.35 3.28 -7.17
CA LYS A 214 12.22 4.11 -6.32
C LYS A 214 12.72 3.32 -5.12
N ARG A 215 13.96 2.86 -5.17
CA ARG A 215 14.61 2.24 -4.01
C ARG A 215 14.70 3.22 -2.84
N GLY A 216 14.37 2.75 -1.64
CA GLY A 216 14.33 3.58 -0.44
C GLY A 216 13.02 4.34 -0.22
N PHE A 217 12.09 4.29 -1.18
CA PHE A 217 10.82 5.01 -1.13
C PHE A 217 9.97 4.62 0.08
N ILE A 218 9.76 3.32 0.30
CA ILE A 218 8.92 2.81 1.40
C ILE A 218 9.52 3.23 2.75
N ARG A 219 10.83 3.06 2.91
CA ARG A 219 11.56 3.48 4.11
C ARG A 219 11.42 4.98 4.37
N ASP A 220 11.57 5.80 3.34
CA ASP A 220 11.50 7.25 3.47
C ASP A 220 10.07 7.69 3.80
N LEU A 221 9.05 7.12 3.14
CA LEU A 221 7.65 7.39 3.43
C LEU A 221 7.27 6.92 4.84
N TYR A 222 7.75 5.75 5.27
CA TYR A 222 7.54 5.24 6.63
C TYR A 222 8.12 6.20 7.70
N LYS A 223 9.35 6.69 7.47
CA LYS A 223 9.97 7.69 8.38
C LYS A 223 9.20 9.00 8.42
N LEU A 224 8.74 9.50 7.27
CA LEU A 224 7.91 10.69 7.17
C LEU A 224 6.58 10.51 7.91
N SER A 225 5.89 9.40 7.70
CA SER A 225 4.68 9.03 8.41
C SER A 225 4.88 9.14 9.94
N ARG A 226 5.97 8.56 10.44
CA ARG A 226 6.31 8.60 11.87
C ARG A 226 6.64 10.01 12.38
N ASN A 227 7.39 10.78 11.60
CA ASN A 227 7.83 12.12 12.00
C ASN A 227 6.67 13.13 12.03
N PHE A 228 5.67 12.97 11.17
CA PHE A 228 4.53 13.88 11.04
C PHE A 228 3.22 13.29 11.56
N ASP A 229 3.26 12.13 12.23
CA ASP A 229 2.08 11.42 12.75
C ASP A 229 1.01 11.17 11.66
N ILE A 230 1.45 10.76 10.48
CA ILE A 230 0.59 10.47 9.33
C ILE A 230 0.28 8.99 9.28
N GLY A 231 -0.91 8.59 9.67
CA GLY A 231 -1.36 7.19 9.58
C GLY A 231 -1.95 6.79 8.23
N MET A 232 -2.40 7.76 7.43
CA MET A 232 -3.13 7.48 6.19
C MET A 232 -2.67 8.40 5.06
N PHE A 233 -2.54 7.77 3.89
CA PHE A 233 -2.26 8.42 2.60
C PHE A 233 -3.37 8.04 1.61
N SER A 234 -3.53 8.86 0.58
CA SER A 234 -4.23 8.51 -0.65
C SER A 234 -3.43 8.98 -1.85
N ALA A 235 -3.73 8.47 -3.04
CA ALA A 235 -3.00 8.80 -4.24
C ALA A 235 -3.87 9.56 -5.26
N LEU A 236 -3.24 10.56 -5.90
CA LEU A 236 -3.68 11.14 -7.16
C LEU A 236 -2.70 10.65 -8.22
N MET A 237 -3.18 10.22 -9.36
CA MET A 237 -2.34 9.56 -10.34
C MET A 237 -2.63 10.05 -11.75
N ALA A 238 -1.58 10.29 -12.53
CA ALA A 238 -1.65 10.49 -13.97
C ALA A 238 -0.56 9.64 -14.63
N THR A 239 -0.95 8.69 -15.46
CA THR A 239 -0.03 7.70 -16.04
C THR A 239 0.01 7.77 -17.56
N GLY A 240 1.17 7.47 -18.13
CA GLY A 240 1.40 7.43 -19.57
C GLY A 240 1.17 8.76 -20.28
N CYS A 241 1.37 9.88 -19.59
CA CYS A 241 1.16 11.21 -20.11
C CYS A 241 2.30 11.65 -21.03
N SER A 242 2.04 11.93 -22.31
CA SER A 242 3.01 12.46 -23.24
C SER A 242 3.14 13.97 -23.08
N LEU A 243 4.36 14.47 -22.84
CA LEU A 243 4.62 15.93 -22.81
C LEU A 243 4.30 16.62 -24.14
N GLY A 244 4.45 15.90 -25.25
CA GLY A 244 4.06 16.41 -26.57
C GLY A 244 2.55 16.67 -26.71
N VAL A 245 1.72 15.97 -25.93
CA VAL A 245 0.25 16.12 -25.90
C VAL A 245 -0.20 17.13 -24.85
N TYR A 246 0.37 17.04 -23.66
CA TYR A 246 -0.01 17.88 -22.51
C TYR A 246 0.70 19.23 -22.48
N GLU A 247 1.71 19.44 -23.32
CA GLU A 247 2.46 20.69 -23.51
C GLU A 247 3.29 21.15 -22.30
N SER A 248 2.91 20.77 -21.06
CA SER A 248 3.64 21.13 -19.85
C SER A 248 3.43 20.11 -18.73
N PHE A 249 4.39 20.05 -17.80
CA PHE A 249 4.26 19.24 -16.59
C PHE A 249 3.09 19.68 -15.71
N ARG A 250 2.80 20.98 -15.69
CA ARG A 250 1.65 21.52 -14.95
C ARG A 250 0.32 20.95 -15.42
N ASN A 251 0.11 20.83 -16.72
CA ASN A 251 -1.11 20.23 -17.26
C ASN A 251 -1.24 18.74 -16.84
N ILE A 252 -0.11 18.03 -16.70
CA ILE A 252 -0.12 16.66 -16.15
C ILE A 252 -0.51 16.66 -14.66
N LEU A 253 -0.05 17.63 -13.88
CA LEU A 253 -0.49 17.79 -12.48
C LEU A 253 -2.01 18.03 -12.38
N ASP A 254 -2.59 18.82 -13.28
CA ASP A 254 -4.04 19.05 -13.32
C ASP A 254 -4.80 17.74 -13.60
N VAL A 255 -4.29 16.86 -14.47
CA VAL A 255 -4.87 15.53 -14.74
C VAL A 255 -4.90 14.67 -13.47
N THR A 256 -3.92 14.78 -12.58
CA THR A 256 -3.94 14.00 -11.33
C THR A 256 -5.15 14.32 -10.46
N LEU A 257 -5.66 15.57 -10.51
CA LEU A 257 -6.86 15.98 -9.76
C LEU A 257 -8.15 15.38 -10.33
N GLU A 258 -8.17 15.07 -11.61
CA GLU A 258 -9.33 14.47 -12.27
C GLU A 258 -9.44 12.96 -11.97
N GLN A 259 -8.33 12.33 -11.54
CA GLN A 259 -8.22 10.90 -11.32
C GLN A 259 -7.71 10.54 -9.91
N PRO A 260 -8.38 11.02 -8.85
CA PRO A 260 -8.01 10.63 -7.49
C PRO A 260 -8.37 9.16 -7.24
N LEU A 261 -7.49 8.41 -6.62
CA LEU A 261 -7.78 7.02 -6.21
C LEU A 261 -8.66 6.95 -4.95
N MET A 262 -9.00 8.10 -4.35
CA MET A 262 -9.97 8.25 -3.28
C MET A 262 -10.49 9.68 -3.28
N GLU A 263 -11.75 9.88 -2.92
CA GLU A 263 -12.28 11.23 -2.68
C GLU A 263 -11.65 11.82 -1.42
N LEU A 264 -10.95 12.94 -1.54
CA LEU A 264 -10.27 13.60 -0.44
C LEU A 264 -10.26 15.13 -0.60
N ASP A 265 -10.14 15.84 0.51
CA ASP A 265 -9.89 17.27 0.53
C ASP A 265 -8.40 17.53 0.74
N ILE A 266 -7.69 17.86 -0.34
CA ILE A 266 -6.25 18.12 -0.32
C ILE A 266 -5.89 19.28 0.60
N SER A 267 -6.79 20.25 0.80
CA SER A 267 -6.53 21.41 1.66
C SER A 267 -6.33 21.05 3.13
N THR A 268 -6.76 19.87 3.54
CA THR A 268 -6.59 19.33 4.89
C THR A 268 -5.31 18.52 5.09
N ALA A 269 -4.56 18.29 4.01
CA ALA A 269 -3.36 17.44 4.04
C ALA A 269 -2.23 18.04 4.87
N THR A 270 -1.49 17.20 5.55
CA THR A 270 -0.29 17.58 6.30
C THR A 270 0.92 17.70 5.40
N MET A 271 1.03 16.83 4.39
CA MET A 271 2.12 16.81 3.41
C MET A 271 1.72 16.10 2.13
N ILE A 272 2.50 16.33 1.07
CA ILE A 272 2.44 15.52 -0.15
C ILE A 272 3.81 14.96 -0.50
N TYR A 273 3.80 13.77 -1.10
CA TYR A 273 4.99 13.16 -1.71
C TYR A 273 4.71 12.96 -3.19
N VAL A 274 5.53 13.55 -4.05
CA VAL A 274 5.37 13.53 -5.49
C VAL A 274 6.44 12.66 -6.11
N LEU A 275 6.04 11.56 -6.74
CA LEU A 275 6.90 10.70 -7.53
C LEU A 275 6.67 11.00 -9.02
N VAL A 276 7.73 11.30 -9.75
CA VAL A 276 7.68 11.54 -11.19
C VAL A 276 8.58 10.52 -11.87
N ARG A 277 8.00 9.58 -12.62
CA ARG A 277 8.76 8.66 -13.45
C ARG A 277 8.80 9.19 -14.88
N ALA A 278 10.00 9.33 -15.44
CA ALA A 278 10.21 9.86 -16.77
C ALA A 278 11.35 9.14 -17.50
N PRO A 279 11.37 9.13 -18.84
CA PRO A 279 12.50 8.66 -19.61
C PRO A 279 13.80 9.40 -19.26
N ILE A 280 14.92 8.70 -19.29
CA ILE A 280 16.23 9.23 -18.86
C ILE A 280 16.67 10.50 -19.60
N TYR A 281 16.23 10.69 -20.84
CA TYR A 281 16.57 11.89 -21.62
C TYR A 281 15.87 13.17 -21.13
N TYR A 282 14.82 13.04 -20.27
CA TYR A 282 14.19 14.18 -19.59
C TYR A 282 14.87 14.58 -18.28
N ARG A 283 16.03 13.98 -17.93
CA ARG A 283 16.72 14.22 -16.65
C ARG A 283 17.02 15.70 -16.38
N ASP A 284 17.33 16.46 -17.42
CA ASP A 284 17.64 17.89 -17.29
C ASP A 284 16.37 18.75 -17.13
N GLU A 285 15.20 18.23 -17.53
CA GLU A 285 13.91 18.90 -17.45
C GLU A 285 13.16 18.56 -16.17
N PHE A 286 13.35 17.36 -15.63
CA PHE A 286 12.73 16.88 -14.39
C PHE A 286 13.73 16.79 -13.24
N THR A 287 14.51 17.85 -13.01
CA THR A 287 15.31 17.90 -11.79
C THR A 287 14.41 18.06 -10.57
N LYS A 288 14.86 17.55 -9.41
CA LYS A 288 14.10 17.65 -8.16
C LYS A 288 13.64 19.08 -7.88
N GLY A 289 14.52 20.08 -8.06
CA GLY A 289 14.20 21.48 -7.81
C GLY A 289 13.17 22.06 -8.81
N GLN A 290 13.16 21.60 -10.07
CA GLN A 290 12.14 22.02 -11.05
C GLN A 290 10.78 21.41 -10.71
N ILE A 291 10.73 20.12 -10.34
CA ILE A 291 9.49 19.48 -9.92
C ILE A 291 8.95 20.17 -8.65
N GLU A 292 9.79 20.43 -7.65
CA GLU A 292 9.40 21.14 -6.43
C GLU A 292 8.83 22.53 -6.73
N TYR A 293 9.45 23.28 -7.66
CA TYR A 293 8.97 24.58 -8.06
C TYR A 293 7.60 24.49 -8.75
N GLU A 294 7.43 23.64 -9.75
CA GLU A 294 6.18 23.47 -10.48
C GLU A 294 5.04 22.99 -9.57
N VAL A 295 5.32 22.05 -8.68
CA VAL A 295 4.34 21.54 -7.71
C VAL A 295 3.94 22.64 -6.72
N SER A 296 4.90 23.44 -6.21
CA SER A 296 4.60 24.57 -5.33
C SER A 296 3.69 25.60 -6.00
N GLN A 297 3.99 25.96 -7.26
CA GLN A 297 3.15 26.90 -8.03
C GLN A 297 1.76 26.31 -8.29
N TRP A 298 1.70 25.04 -8.65
CA TRP A 298 0.43 24.34 -8.89
C TRP A 298 -0.44 24.29 -7.63
N LEU A 299 0.11 23.97 -6.46
CA LEU A 299 -0.61 23.97 -5.20
C LEU A 299 -1.16 25.36 -4.87
N ALA A 300 -0.34 26.38 -5.01
CA ALA A 300 -0.74 27.77 -4.71
C ALA A 300 -1.81 28.30 -5.65
N GLU A 301 -1.67 28.05 -6.96
CA GLU A 301 -2.54 28.65 -7.98
C GLU A 301 -3.80 27.83 -8.27
N SER A 302 -3.69 26.49 -8.31
CA SER A 302 -4.84 25.61 -8.61
C SER A 302 -5.66 25.25 -7.39
N LEU A 303 -5.02 25.11 -6.21
CA LEU A 303 -5.68 24.67 -4.98
C LEU A 303 -5.74 25.74 -3.89
N GLY A 304 -4.94 26.81 -4.01
CA GLY A 304 -4.88 27.88 -3.00
C GLY A 304 -4.28 27.44 -1.67
N VAL A 305 -3.42 26.43 -1.66
CA VAL A 305 -2.83 25.82 -0.45
C VAL A 305 -1.30 25.90 -0.48
N ASP A 306 -0.70 25.93 0.71
CA ASP A 306 0.74 25.82 0.92
C ASP A 306 0.99 24.58 1.80
N ILE A 307 1.32 23.46 1.17
CA ILE A 307 1.51 22.17 1.84
C ILE A 307 2.98 21.75 1.67
N PRO A 308 3.66 21.32 2.74
CA PRO A 308 5.01 20.74 2.64
C PRO A 308 5.04 19.60 1.63
N GLN A 309 6.04 19.63 0.75
CA GLN A 309 6.15 18.67 -0.32
C GLN A 309 7.53 18.03 -0.39
N ILE A 310 7.59 16.79 -0.83
CA ILE A 310 8.80 16.08 -1.18
C ILE A 310 8.61 15.56 -2.61
N CYS A 311 9.53 15.92 -3.49
CA CYS A 311 9.47 15.52 -4.89
C CYS A 311 10.66 14.63 -5.24
N GLU A 312 10.40 13.51 -5.90
CA GLU A 312 11.43 12.56 -6.29
C GLU A 312 11.26 12.15 -7.76
N PRO A 313 12.23 12.49 -8.62
CA PRO A 313 12.27 11.96 -9.98
C PRO A 313 12.84 10.54 -10.00
N VAL A 314 12.25 9.69 -10.83
CA VAL A 314 12.75 8.37 -11.20
C VAL A 314 12.96 8.36 -12.71
N PHE A 315 14.14 7.94 -13.16
CA PHE A 315 14.45 7.90 -14.58
C PHE A 315 14.62 6.48 -15.05
N VAL A 316 13.88 6.14 -16.10
CA VAL A 316 13.90 4.83 -16.73
C VAL A 316 14.52 4.90 -18.13
N ASP A 317 15.21 3.84 -18.52
CA ASP A 317 15.87 3.74 -19.84
C ASP A 317 14.86 3.26 -20.90
N GLU A 318 14.00 4.18 -21.33
CA GLU A 318 12.94 3.93 -22.29
C GLU A 318 12.96 4.94 -23.44
N PHE A 319 12.46 4.52 -24.60
CA PHE A 319 12.41 5.33 -25.81
C PHE A 319 11.12 6.15 -25.97
N GLY A 320 10.15 5.98 -25.08
CA GLY A 320 8.89 6.73 -25.11
C GLY A 320 9.05 8.15 -24.57
N ASP A 321 8.03 8.99 -24.79
CA ASP A 321 7.93 10.34 -24.25
C ASP A 321 6.93 10.45 -23.08
N ARG A 322 6.59 9.30 -22.47
CA ARG A 322 5.55 9.19 -21.45
C ARG A 322 6.12 9.40 -20.05
N VAL A 323 5.36 10.18 -19.29
CA VAL A 323 5.67 10.52 -17.91
C VAL A 323 4.54 9.99 -17.02
N ASP A 324 4.89 9.44 -15.89
CA ASP A 324 3.94 9.06 -14.84
C ASP A 324 4.13 9.97 -13.63
N VAL A 325 3.03 10.38 -13.03
CA VAL A 325 3.03 11.19 -11.81
C VAL A 325 2.13 10.53 -10.77
N VAL A 326 2.69 10.28 -9.60
CA VAL A 326 1.95 9.82 -8.42
C VAL A 326 2.14 10.85 -7.31
N ILE A 327 1.04 11.40 -6.82
CA ILE A 327 1.02 12.33 -5.69
C ILE A 327 0.39 11.62 -4.50
N LEU A 328 1.18 11.27 -3.51
CA LEU A 328 0.68 10.72 -2.25
C LEU A 328 0.33 11.87 -1.31
N VAL A 329 -0.93 11.98 -0.97
CA VAL A 329 -1.48 12.99 -0.06
C VAL A 329 -1.58 12.37 1.33
N GLY A 330 -0.84 12.90 2.30
CA GLY A 330 -0.76 12.37 3.66
C GLY A 330 -1.38 13.27 4.70
N GLY A 331 -2.04 12.66 5.70
CA GLY A 331 -2.60 13.36 6.85
C GLY A 331 -3.85 14.18 6.55
N PHE A 332 -4.60 13.86 5.49
CA PHE A 332 -5.88 14.49 5.16
C PHE A 332 -7.00 14.06 6.14
N ASP A 333 -8.08 14.85 6.22
CA ASP A 333 -9.20 14.54 7.12
C ASP A 333 -10.00 13.32 6.65
N THR A 334 -9.77 12.19 7.28
CA THR A 334 -10.48 10.92 7.05
C THR A 334 -11.76 10.76 7.87
N LYS A 335 -12.03 11.68 8.82
CA LYS A 335 -13.16 11.54 9.77
C LYS A 335 -14.53 11.54 9.11
N LYS A 336 -14.69 12.29 8.01
CA LYS A 336 -15.95 12.30 7.26
C LYS A 336 -16.19 10.92 6.65
N MET A 337 -15.20 10.36 5.95
CA MET A 337 -15.26 9.04 5.32
C MET A 337 -15.61 7.96 6.35
N PHE A 338 -14.87 7.88 7.46
CA PHE A 338 -15.14 6.86 8.48
C PHE A 338 -16.49 7.04 9.17
N ARG A 339 -16.97 8.26 9.36
CA ARG A 339 -18.33 8.52 9.87
C ARG A 339 -19.40 8.04 8.90
N ASP A 340 -19.22 8.24 7.61
CA ASP A 340 -20.18 7.81 6.59
C ASP A 340 -20.21 6.28 6.49
N ILE A 341 -19.04 5.62 6.51
CA ILE A 341 -18.94 4.16 6.60
C ILE A 341 -19.63 3.67 7.89
N TYR A 342 -19.31 4.25 9.05
CA TYR A 342 -19.88 3.83 10.33
C TYR A 342 -21.40 3.93 10.37
N ARG A 343 -21.99 4.99 9.84
CA ARG A 343 -23.45 5.12 9.72
C ARG A 343 -24.11 3.98 8.95
N ARG A 344 -23.43 3.48 7.91
CA ARG A 344 -23.90 2.34 7.11
C ARG A 344 -23.85 1.03 7.89
N ILE A 345 -22.82 0.82 8.69
CA ILE A 345 -22.58 -0.43 9.43
C ILE A 345 -23.08 -0.41 10.88
N GLU A 346 -23.51 0.73 11.42
CA GLU A 346 -23.86 0.89 12.84
C GLU A 346 -24.87 -0.15 13.34
N ARG A 347 -25.99 -0.30 12.62
CA ARG A 347 -27.00 -1.28 12.96
C ARG A 347 -26.48 -2.71 12.88
N PHE A 348 -25.71 -2.99 11.88
CA PHE A 348 -25.13 -4.30 11.64
C PHE A 348 -24.10 -4.66 12.73
N SER A 349 -23.17 -3.77 13.02
CA SER A 349 -22.16 -3.96 14.05
C SER A 349 -22.77 -4.12 15.44
N LYS A 350 -23.82 -3.36 15.74
CA LYS A 350 -24.55 -3.48 17.02
C LYS A 350 -25.21 -4.84 17.17
N MET A 351 -25.85 -5.37 16.14
CA MET A 351 -26.46 -6.70 16.17
C MET A 351 -25.43 -7.79 16.44
N ASN A 352 -24.31 -7.75 15.72
CA ASN A 352 -23.23 -8.75 15.90
C ASN A 352 -22.59 -8.67 17.29
N LEU A 353 -22.43 -7.45 17.81
CA LEU A 353 -21.93 -7.23 19.16
C LEU A 353 -22.90 -7.73 20.25
N GLU A 354 -24.21 -7.55 20.09
CA GLU A 354 -25.25 -8.09 21.00
C GLU A 354 -25.29 -9.61 20.99
N GLN A 355 -24.92 -10.23 19.87
CA GLN A 355 -24.78 -11.69 19.76
C GLN A 355 -23.44 -12.21 20.33
N GLY A 356 -22.53 -11.33 20.73
CA GLY A 356 -21.24 -11.69 21.28
C GLY A 356 -20.25 -12.29 20.27
N LEU A 357 -20.39 -11.94 18.98
CA LEU A 357 -19.54 -12.48 17.90
C LEU A 357 -18.11 -11.92 17.91
N TYR A 358 -17.87 -10.82 18.59
CA TYR A 358 -16.55 -10.24 18.79
C TYR A 358 -16.50 -9.38 20.04
N ASP A 359 -15.29 -9.06 20.50
CA ASP A 359 -15.07 -8.36 21.76
C ASP A 359 -15.49 -6.88 21.68
N ARG A 360 -16.30 -6.45 22.66
CA ARG A 360 -16.80 -5.08 22.76
C ARG A 360 -15.69 -4.05 22.97
N GLU A 361 -14.69 -4.39 23.76
CA GLU A 361 -13.60 -3.47 24.09
C GLU A 361 -12.71 -3.21 22.87
N VAL A 362 -12.45 -4.25 22.06
CA VAL A 362 -11.75 -4.14 20.77
C VAL A 362 -12.54 -3.24 19.82
N TRP A 363 -13.86 -3.44 19.71
CA TRP A 363 -14.70 -2.63 18.83
C TRP A 363 -14.74 -1.15 19.23
N GLU A 364 -14.84 -0.85 20.52
CA GLU A 364 -14.80 0.53 21.00
C GLU A 364 -13.45 1.21 20.69
N LYS A 365 -12.32 0.50 20.84
CA LYS A 365 -10.99 1.01 20.46
C LYS A 365 -10.90 1.30 18.95
N ILE A 366 -11.44 0.41 18.11
CA ILE A 366 -11.52 0.61 16.64
C ILE A 366 -12.26 1.91 16.33
N LYS A 367 -13.47 2.09 16.91
CA LYS A 367 -14.26 3.29 16.72
C LYS A 367 -13.56 4.55 17.21
N GLU A 368 -13.00 4.52 18.41
CA GLU A 368 -12.26 5.66 18.95
C GLU A 368 -11.10 6.07 18.04
N LYS A 369 -10.36 5.10 17.50
CA LYS A 369 -9.22 5.37 16.61
C LYS A 369 -9.65 6.01 15.29
N LEU A 370 -10.70 5.49 14.64
CA LEU A 370 -11.12 5.96 13.31
C LEU A 370 -12.03 7.20 13.35
N LEU A 371 -12.91 7.30 14.37
CA LEU A 371 -13.90 8.38 14.46
C LEU A 371 -13.44 9.54 15.36
N GLY A 372 -12.44 9.29 16.23
CA GLY A 372 -11.96 10.23 17.26
C GLY A 372 -12.87 10.27 18.50
N SER A 373 -12.34 10.82 19.60
CA SER A 373 -12.98 10.83 20.92
C SER A 373 -14.32 11.61 20.99
N GLN A 374 -14.64 12.42 19.98
CA GLN A 374 -15.88 13.22 19.94
C GLN A 374 -17.09 12.47 19.36
N ALA A 375 -16.92 11.24 18.86
CA ALA A 375 -18.01 10.46 18.27
C ALA A 375 -19.05 9.96 19.31
N TYR A 376 -18.81 10.17 20.60
CA TYR A 376 -19.64 9.68 21.70
C TYR A 376 -20.71 10.65 22.21
N LEU A 377 -20.88 11.81 21.58
CA LEU A 377 -22.02 12.64 21.93
C LEU A 377 -23.27 12.05 21.25
N PRO A 378 -24.25 11.50 22.03
CA PRO A 378 -25.55 11.13 21.45
C PRO A 378 -26.10 12.36 20.78
N GLY A 379 -26.46 12.26 19.50
CA GLY A 379 -27.18 13.28 18.82
C GLY A 379 -28.47 13.61 19.57
N PRO A 380 -28.99 14.86 19.45
CA PRO A 380 -30.17 15.29 20.14
C PRO A 380 -31.39 14.48 19.77
#